data_426e1c3311d8f24701da85ec06863bbc
#
_entry.id   426e1c3311d8f24701da85ec06863bbc
#
_cell.length_a   1.000
_cell.length_b   1.000
_cell.length_c   1.000
_cell.angle_alpha   90.00
_cell.angle_beta   90.00
_cell.angle_gamma   90.00
#
_symmetry.space_group_name_H-M   'P 1'
#
loop_
_entity.id
_entity.type
_entity.pdbx_description
1 polymer ?
#
loop_
_entity_poly.entity_id
_entity_poly.type
_entity_poly.pdbx_seq_one_letter_code
_entity_poly.pdbx_strand_id
1 'polypeptide(L)'
;MIKHIVFFKLSDEGMKQQDVIVEMLNDLKSSISYIRALEVGVNFADEERAFDISLTVVLDDKEALFNYAIDDKHVEFVTFVKSLDTHTKVVDYEIEKEKQTTEFENASIIKKANIYFDGKVTSRTVIQEDGERKTLGIMMPGTYNFGTQDAEHMEIIAGNVDVEVSGDGTNSENIQGGGYFEVP
;
A
#
# COMPACT_ATOMS: atom_id res chain seq x y z
N MET A 1 12.38 -6.50 -2.45
CA MET A 1 10.95 -6.88 -2.38
C MET A 1 10.58 -7.71 -3.62
N ILE A 2 9.48 -8.45 -3.58
CA ILE A 2 8.95 -9.22 -4.72
C ILE A 2 7.67 -8.56 -5.20
N LYS A 3 7.52 -8.42 -6.50
CA LYS A 3 6.25 -8.11 -7.13
C LYS A 3 5.71 -9.36 -7.81
N HIS A 4 4.53 -9.80 -7.36
CA HIS A 4 3.77 -10.93 -7.87
C HIS A 4 2.60 -10.38 -8.68
N ILE A 5 2.56 -10.65 -9.98
CA ILE A 5 1.51 -10.18 -10.89
C ILE A 5 0.78 -11.37 -11.46
N VAL A 6 -0.54 -11.34 -11.38
CA VAL A 6 -1.42 -12.38 -11.94
C VAL A 6 -2.45 -11.74 -12.86
N PHE A 7 -2.61 -12.30 -14.04
CA PHE A 7 -3.69 -11.96 -14.96
C PHE A 7 -4.68 -13.12 -15.00
N PHE A 8 -5.97 -12.79 -14.95
CA PHE A 8 -7.07 -13.76 -14.97
C PHE A 8 -7.87 -13.58 -16.26
N LYS A 9 -8.01 -14.65 -17.02
CA LYS A 9 -8.97 -14.75 -18.13
C LYS A 9 -10.13 -15.60 -17.66
N LEU A 10 -11.28 -14.98 -17.51
CA LEU A 10 -12.46 -15.63 -16.97
C LEU A 10 -13.19 -16.42 -18.04
N SER A 11 -13.77 -17.56 -17.64
CA SER A 11 -14.79 -18.24 -18.44
C SER A 11 -16.13 -17.51 -18.38
N ASP A 12 -17.13 -17.94 -19.14
CA ASP A 12 -18.49 -17.37 -19.06
C ASP A 12 -19.08 -17.48 -17.63
N GLU A 13 -18.75 -18.54 -16.90
CA GLU A 13 -19.17 -18.70 -15.51
C GLU A 13 -18.36 -17.81 -14.58
N GLY A 14 -17.06 -17.68 -14.82
CA GLY A 14 -16.19 -16.75 -14.11
C GLY A 14 -16.63 -15.31 -14.25
N MET A 15 -17.07 -14.89 -15.44
CA MET A 15 -17.59 -13.54 -15.69
C MET A 15 -18.84 -13.22 -14.85
N LYS A 16 -19.69 -14.20 -14.58
CA LYS A 16 -20.86 -14.02 -13.68
C LYS A 16 -20.45 -13.85 -12.21
N GLN A 17 -19.25 -14.29 -11.86
CA GLN A 17 -18.68 -14.23 -10.52
C GLN A 17 -17.59 -13.17 -10.38
N GLN A 18 -17.42 -12.26 -11.36
CA GLN A 18 -16.34 -11.29 -11.39
C GLN A 18 -16.28 -10.43 -10.13
N ASP A 19 -17.43 -9.92 -9.67
CA ASP A 19 -17.49 -9.08 -8.48
C ASP A 19 -17.05 -9.85 -7.22
N VAL A 20 -17.45 -11.12 -7.11
CA VAL A 20 -17.04 -12.00 -6.00
C VAL A 20 -15.53 -12.27 -6.05
N ILE A 21 -14.96 -12.50 -7.25
CA ILE A 21 -13.51 -12.68 -7.42
C ILE A 21 -12.77 -11.42 -6.97
N VAL A 22 -13.23 -10.24 -7.38
CA VAL A 22 -12.62 -8.95 -7.01
C VAL A 22 -12.70 -8.71 -5.51
N GLU A 23 -13.84 -8.99 -4.87
CA GLU A 23 -14.01 -8.89 -3.42
C GLU A 23 -13.03 -9.81 -2.69
N MET A 24 -13.00 -11.10 -3.05
CA MET A 24 -12.06 -12.06 -2.45
C MET A 24 -10.59 -11.64 -2.61
N LEU A 25 -10.21 -11.10 -3.77
CA LEU A 25 -8.85 -10.58 -4.00
C LEU A 25 -8.52 -9.41 -3.07
N ASN A 26 -9.43 -8.47 -2.91
CA ASN A 26 -9.22 -7.32 -2.01
C ASN A 26 -9.13 -7.76 -0.54
N ASP A 27 -9.90 -8.76 -0.14
CA ASP A 27 -9.89 -9.30 1.22
C ASP A 27 -8.57 -9.99 1.58
N LEU A 28 -7.79 -10.47 0.59
CA LEU A 28 -6.46 -11.03 0.85
C LEU A 28 -5.54 -10.03 1.54
N LYS A 29 -5.63 -8.73 1.20
CA LYS A 29 -4.78 -7.69 1.81
C LYS A 29 -4.93 -7.61 3.33
N SER A 30 -6.17 -7.66 3.82
CA SER A 30 -6.47 -7.57 5.24
C SER A 30 -6.26 -8.90 5.98
N SER A 31 -6.36 -10.03 5.25
CA SER A 31 -6.32 -11.37 5.81
C SER A 31 -4.91 -11.96 5.88
N ILE A 32 -3.99 -11.52 5.01
CA ILE A 32 -2.64 -12.09 4.89
C ILE A 32 -1.58 -11.05 5.25
N SER A 33 -0.93 -11.22 6.39
CA SER A 33 0.04 -10.28 6.95
C SER A 33 1.32 -10.09 6.13
N TYR A 34 1.64 -11.02 5.22
CA TYR A 34 2.81 -10.93 4.33
C TYR A 34 2.66 -9.91 3.20
N ILE A 35 1.43 -9.45 2.93
CA ILE A 35 1.14 -8.52 1.84
C ILE A 35 1.46 -7.09 2.26
N ARG A 36 2.42 -6.45 1.60
CA ARG A 36 2.78 -5.04 1.78
C ARG A 36 1.85 -4.11 0.99
N ALA A 37 1.62 -4.47 -0.27
CA ALA A 37 0.67 -3.76 -1.12
C ALA A 37 -0.09 -4.76 -1.99
N LEU A 38 -1.34 -4.44 -2.31
CA LEU A 38 -2.19 -5.22 -3.20
C LEU A 38 -3.02 -4.25 -4.04
N GLU A 39 -3.05 -4.50 -5.34
CA GLU A 39 -3.87 -3.78 -6.30
C GLU A 39 -4.63 -4.76 -7.17
N VAL A 40 -5.92 -4.53 -7.33
CA VAL A 40 -6.80 -5.30 -8.23
C VAL A 40 -7.34 -4.37 -9.31
N GLY A 41 -7.09 -4.72 -10.56
CA GLY A 41 -7.61 -3.99 -11.72
C GLY A 41 -8.61 -4.83 -12.49
N VAL A 42 -9.77 -4.26 -12.82
CA VAL A 42 -10.75 -4.86 -13.74
C VAL A 42 -10.61 -4.23 -15.11
N ASN A 43 -10.48 -5.07 -16.14
CA ASN A 43 -10.32 -4.60 -17.50
C ASN A 43 -11.62 -3.95 -18.02
N PHE A 44 -11.47 -2.83 -18.71
CA PHE A 44 -12.57 -2.12 -19.38
C PHE A 44 -12.45 -2.15 -20.92
N ALA A 45 -11.32 -2.67 -21.45
CA ALA A 45 -11.08 -2.69 -22.89
C ALA A 45 -11.63 -3.99 -23.51
N ASP A 46 -12.34 -3.84 -24.63
CA ASP A 46 -12.85 -4.96 -25.43
C ASP A 46 -11.83 -5.32 -26.52
N GLU A 47 -10.85 -6.14 -26.14
CA GLU A 47 -9.82 -6.64 -27.05
C GLU A 47 -9.65 -8.16 -26.91
N GLU A 48 -9.52 -8.88 -28.02
CA GLU A 48 -9.37 -10.36 -28.04
C GLU A 48 -8.20 -10.86 -27.18
N ARG A 49 -7.09 -10.11 -27.11
CA ARG A 49 -5.91 -10.46 -26.30
C ARG A 49 -6.00 -10.05 -24.84
N ALA A 50 -7.04 -9.34 -24.43
CA ALA A 50 -7.16 -8.81 -23.07
C ALA A 50 -7.50 -9.90 -22.07
N PHE A 51 -6.91 -9.79 -20.87
CA PHE A 51 -7.34 -10.51 -19.67
C PHE A 51 -8.36 -9.66 -18.92
N ASP A 52 -9.16 -10.27 -18.07
CA ASP A 52 -10.35 -9.62 -17.49
C ASP A 52 -10.03 -8.96 -16.14
N ILE A 53 -9.11 -9.57 -15.35
CA ILE A 53 -8.67 -9.02 -14.08
C ILE A 53 -7.14 -9.08 -14.00
N SER A 54 -6.53 -8.08 -13.39
CA SER A 54 -5.12 -8.07 -12.98
C SER A 54 -5.02 -7.98 -11.47
N LEU A 55 -4.10 -8.73 -10.88
CA LEU A 55 -3.69 -8.65 -9.49
C LEU A 55 -2.20 -8.29 -9.44
N THR A 56 -1.85 -7.31 -8.63
CA THR A 56 -0.46 -7.03 -8.27
C THR A 56 -0.31 -7.12 -6.76
N VAL A 57 0.60 -7.97 -6.28
CA VAL A 57 0.93 -8.11 -4.86
C VAL A 57 2.40 -7.78 -4.64
N VAL A 58 2.69 -7.00 -3.62
CA VAL A 58 4.06 -6.70 -3.18
C VAL A 58 4.33 -7.39 -1.86
N LEU A 59 5.46 -8.08 -1.79
CA LEU A 59 5.89 -8.90 -0.66
C LEU A 59 7.35 -8.58 -0.31
N ASP A 60 7.77 -8.82 0.93
CA ASP A 60 9.10 -8.44 1.38
C ASP A 60 10.24 -9.18 0.64
N ASP A 61 10.05 -10.48 0.40
CA ASP A 61 11.05 -11.37 -0.18
C ASP A 61 10.43 -12.67 -0.73
N LYS A 62 11.27 -13.58 -1.17
CA LYS A 62 10.84 -14.90 -1.71
C LYS A 62 10.22 -15.81 -0.65
N GLU A 63 10.62 -15.66 0.61
CA GLU A 63 10.05 -16.44 1.71
C GLU A 63 8.62 -15.97 1.99
N ALA A 64 8.40 -14.65 1.99
CA ALA A 64 7.04 -14.07 2.09
C ALA A 64 6.15 -14.50 0.91
N LEU A 65 6.68 -14.58 -0.32
CA LEU A 65 5.94 -15.11 -1.47
C LEU A 65 5.57 -16.59 -1.29
N PHE A 66 6.50 -17.39 -0.75
CA PHE A 66 6.21 -18.80 -0.45
C PHE A 66 5.11 -18.92 0.61
N ASN A 67 5.21 -18.17 1.71
CA ASN A 67 4.22 -18.18 2.79
C ASN A 67 2.85 -17.68 2.30
N TYR A 68 2.82 -16.65 1.47
CA TYR A 68 1.60 -16.18 0.79
C TYR A 68 0.95 -17.29 -0.04
N ALA A 69 1.75 -18.03 -0.83
CA ALA A 69 1.23 -19.05 -1.72
C ALA A 69 0.59 -20.25 -0.99
N ILE A 70 1.04 -20.56 0.22
CA ILE A 70 0.51 -21.66 1.06
C ILE A 70 -0.48 -21.20 2.13
N ASP A 71 -0.75 -19.90 2.24
CA ASP A 71 -1.71 -19.35 3.20
C ASP A 71 -3.12 -19.88 2.90
N ASP A 72 -3.85 -20.26 3.96
CA ASP A 72 -5.18 -20.84 3.83
C ASP A 72 -6.15 -19.96 3.03
N LYS A 73 -6.08 -18.63 3.21
CA LYS A 73 -6.92 -17.67 2.48
C LYS A 73 -6.57 -17.59 1.00
N HIS A 74 -5.29 -17.63 0.67
CA HIS A 74 -4.84 -17.71 -0.72
C HIS A 74 -5.26 -19.04 -1.36
N VAL A 75 -5.10 -20.16 -0.67
CA VAL A 75 -5.49 -21.49 -1.16
C VAL A 75 -7.00 -21.58 -1.37
N GLU A 76 -7.81 -21.01 -0.46
CA GLU A 76 -9.27 -20.90 -0.59
C GLU A 76 -9.64 -20.15 -1.88
N PHE A 77 -9.06 -18.96 -2.09
CA PHE A 77 -9.25 -18.16 -3.30
C PHE A 77 -8.86 -18.91 -4.57
N VAL A 78 -7.66 -19.49 -4.61
CA VAL A 78 -7.16 -20.24 -5.78
C VAL A 78 -8.08 -21.43 -6.10
N THR A 79 -8.59 -22.13 -5.08
CA THR A 79 -9.52 -23.25 -5.26
C THR A 79 -10.84 -22.78 -5.87
N PHE A 80 -11.37 -21.66 -5.37
CA PHE A 80 -12.58 -21.05 -5.92
C PHE A 80 -12.40 -20.68 -7.40
N VAL A 81 -11.34 -19.92 -7.72
CA VAL A 81 -11.08 -19.47 -9.11
C VAL A 81 -10.86 -20.65 -10.06
N LYS A 82 -10.17 -21.71 -9.62
CA LYS A 82 -10.01 -22.94 -10.43
C LYS A 82 -11.34 -23.63 -10.69
N SER A 83 -12.28 -23.61 -9.76
CA SER A 83 -13.60 -24.21 -9.94
C SER A 83 -14.43 -23.53 -11.04
N LEU A 84 -14.08 -22.28 -11.39
CA LEU A 84 -14.72 -21.47 -12.45
C LEU A 84 -14.02 -21.61 -13.82
N ASP A 85 -13.11 -22.56 -13.99
CA ASP A 85 -12.34 -22.75 -15.23
C ASP A 85 -11.63 -21.47 -15.72
N THR A 86 -11.10 -20.71 -14.78
CA THR A 86 -10.38 -19.47 -15.03
C THR A 86 -8.94 -19.76 -15.45
N HIS A 87 -8.50 -19.16 -16.55
CA HIS A 87 -7.11 -19.24 -17.00
C HIS A 87 -6.26 -18.12 -16.42
N THR A 88 -5.07 -18.45 -15.88
CA THR A 88 -4.20 -17.47 -15.26
C THR A 88 -2.81 -17.42 -15.88
N LYS A 89 -2.18 -16.26 -15.84
CA LYS A 89 -0.76 -16.04 -16.15
C LYS A 89 -0.10 -15.32 -14.99
N VAL A 90 1.10 -15.73 -14.64
CA VAL A 90 1.83 -15.21 -13.47
C VAL A 90 3.21 -14.73 -13.90
N VAL A 91 3.64 -13.61 -13.30
CA VAL A 91 5.02 -13.11 -13.39
C VAL A 91 5.46 -12.68 -12.00
N ASP A 92 6.59 -13.26 -11.54
CA ASP A 92 7.23 -12.91 -10.28
C ASP A 92 8.61 -12.31 -10.56
N TYR A 93 8.91 -11.15 -9.98
CA TYR A 93 10.23 -10.54 -10.12
C TYR A 93 10.63 -9.73 -8.89
N GLU A 94 11.92 -9.57 -8.75
CA GLU A 94 12.48 -8.74 -7.69
C GLU A 94 12.39 -7.26 -8.08
N ILE A 95 11.89 -6.45 -7.16
CA ILE A 95 11.96 -5.01 -7.23
C ILE A 95 12.90 -4.50 -6.14
N GLU A 96 13.61 -3.43 -6.42
CA GLU A 96 14.37 -2.74 -5.38
C GLU A 96 13.38 -2.29 -4.29
N LYS A 97 13.77 -2.46 -3.02
CA LYS A 97 13.08 -1.73 -1.96
C LYS A 97 13.26 -0.26 -2.29
N GLU A 98 12.17 0.49 -2.33
CA GLU A 98 12.34 1.95 -2.28
C GLU A 98 13.25 2.22 -1.08
N LYS A 99 14.47 2.64 -1.36
CA LYS A 99 15.35 3.10 -0.30
C LYS A 99 14.64 4.32 0.26
N GLN A 100 14.15 4.23 1.48
CA GLN A 100 13.89 5.44 2.24
C GLN A 100 15.20 6.22 2.18
N THR A 101 15.20 7.24 1.36
CA THR A 101 16.36 8.13 1.28
C THR A 101 16.41 8.82 2.63
N THR A 102 17.45 8.56 3.39
CA THR A 102 17.68 9.24 4.68
C THR A 102 18.09 10.70 4.48
N GLU A 103 18.27 11.12 3.23
CA GLU A 103 18.73 12.44 2.84
C GLU A 103 17.93 12.97 1.65
N PHE A 104 17.69 14.27 1.64
CA PHE A 104 17.18 15.00 0.49
C PHE A 104 18.36 15.58 -0.26
N GLU A 105 18.64 15.11 -1.47
CA GLU A 105 19.68 15.65 -2.33
C GLU A 105 19.16 16.90 -3.09
N ASN A 106 20.02 17.91 -3.27
CA ASN A 106 19.72 19.12 -4.04
C ASN A 106 18.42 19.85 -3.63
N ALA A 107 18.04 19.75 -2.37
CA ALA A 107 16.80 20.32 -1.87
C ALA A 107 17.01 21.69 -1.22
N SER A 108 16.02 22.57 -1.35
CA SER A 108 15.94 23.84 -0.63
C SER A 108 15.08 23.68 0.62
N ILE A 109 15.51 24.27 1.73
CA ILE A 109 14.75 24.24 2.99
C ILE A 109 14.25 25.64 3.33
N ILE A 110 12.94 25.77 3.56
CA ILE A 110 12.36 27.02 4.08
C ILE A 110 12.76 27.17 5.54
N LYS A 111 13.51 28.21 5.85
CA LYS A 111 14.06 28.46 7.21
C LYS A 111 13.01 28.64 8.29
N LYS A 112 11.84 29.23 7.95
CA LYS A 112 10.73 29.40 8.88
C LYS A 112 10.09 28.06 9.18
N ALA A 113 10.05 27.67 10.45
CA ALA A 113 9.36 26.47 10.87
C ALA A 113 7.85 26.67 10.88
N ASN A 114 7.10 25.61 10.60
CA ASN A 114 5.72 25.46 11.01
C ASN A 114 5.73 25.00 12.47
N ILE A 115 4.92 25.62 13.32
CA ILE A 115 4.87 25.34 14.75
C ILE A 115 3.42 25.05 15.13
N TYR A 116 3.21 23.90 15.75
CA TYR A 116 1.90 23.42 16.18
C TYR A 116 1.95 23.02 17.65
N PHE A 117 0.83 23.05 18.34
CA PHE A 117 0.66 22.57 19.71
C PHE A 117 1.71 23.18 20.68
N ASP A 118 1.86 24.50 20.65
CA ASP A 118 2.80 25.25 21.48
C ASP A 118 4.27 24.77 21.36
N GLY A 119 4.67 24.39 20.15
CA GLY A 119 6.04 23.95 19.86
C GLY A 119 6.30 22.46 20.06
N LYS A 120 5.32 21.68 20.49
CA LYS A 120 5.47 20.23 20.66
C LYS A 120 5.56 19.48 19.33
N VAL A 121 5.02 20.07 18.27
CA VAL A 121 5.16 19.58 16.90
C VAL A 121 5.71 20.72 16.04
N THR A 122 6.79 20.43 15.33
CA THR A 122 7.42 21.40 14.42
C THR A 122 7.78 20.72 13.11
N SER A 123 7.66 21.43 12.00
CA SER A 123 8.15 20.95 10.70
C SER A 123 8.82 22.06 9.90
N ARG A 124 9.59 21.65 8.90
CA ARG A 124 10.14 22.53 7.86
C ARG A 124 9.74 22.03 6.49
N THR A 125 9.42 22.95 5.62
CA THR A 125 9.17 22.61 4.23
C THR A 125 10.50 22.41 3.50
N VAL A 126 10.61 21.30 2.82
CA VAL A 126 11.68 20.91 1.90
C VAL A 126 11.11 21.02 0.49
N ILE A 127 11.83 21.65 -0.42
CA ILE A 127 11.46 21.77 -1.83
C ILE A 127 12.53 21.00 -2.61
N GLN A 128 12.13 19.95 -3.31
CA GLN A 128 13.01 19.14 -4.13
C GLN A 128 13.36 19.83 -5.46
N GLU A 129 14.33 19.30 -6.19
CA GLU A 129 14.80 19.87 -7.45
C GLU A 129 13.69 19.94 -8.53
N ASP A 130 12.76 19.00 -8.52
CA ASP A 130 11.58 18.96 -9.40
C ASP A 130 10.44 19.90 -8.98
N GLY A 131 10.60 20.58 -7.83
CA GLY A 131 9.61 21.48 -7.25
C GLY A 131 8.62 20.77 -6.29
N GLU A 132 8.72 19.45 -6.09
CA GLU A 132 7.91 18.76 -5.11
C GLU A 132 8.15 19.31 -3.71
N ARG A 133 7.07 19.44 -2.93
CA ARG A 133 7.09 19.97 -1.57
C ARG A 133 6.83 18.86 -0.56
N LYS A 134 7.82 18.64 0.32
CA LYS A 134 7.70 17.73 1.47
C LYS A 134 7.84 18.51 2.77
N THR A 135 7.43 17.91 3.87
CA THR A 135 7.67 18.45 5.21
C THR A 135 8.48 17.47 6.03
N LEU A 136 9.52 17.96 6.69
CA LEU A 136 10.30 17.20 7.66
C LEU A 136 10.06 17.76 9.05
N GLY A 137 9.53 16.93 9.94
CA GLY A 137 9.07 17.37 11.26
C GLY A 137 9.55 16.50 12.41
N ILE A 138 9.36 17.04 13.61
CA ILE A 138 9.58 16.36 14.88
C ILE A 138 8.29 16.52 15.70
N MET A 139 7.82 15.42 16.27
CA MET A 139 6.74 15.38 17.24
C MET A 139 7.29 14.93 18.59
N MET A 140 7.04 15.72 19.62
CA MET A 140 7.32 15.29 21.00
C MET A 140 6.29 14.25 21.45
N PRO A 141 6.58 13.43 22.46
CA PRO A 141 5.59 12.49 23.00
C PRO A 141 4.29 13.21 23.40
N GLY A 142 3.14 12.72 22.92
CA GLY A 142 1.84 13.31 23.16
C GLY A 142 0.77 12.79 22.20
N THR A 143 -0.44 13.26 22.37
CA THR A 143 -1.56 12.99 21.43
C THR A 143 -1.88 14.27 20.69
N TYR A 144 -1.96 14.20 19.37
CA TYR A 144 -2.18 15.34 18.49
C TYR A 144 -3.26 15.00 17.46
N ASN A 145 -4.09 15.99 17.16
CA ASN A 145 -5.11 15.86 16.12
C ASN A 145 -4.82 16.86 15.00
N PHE A 146 -4.67 16.37 13.79
CA PHE A 146 -4.46 17.16 12.58
C PHE A 146 -5.65 16.98 11.64
N GLY A 147 -6.06 18.06 10.98
CA GLY A 147 -6.94 18.00 9.83
C GLY A 147 -6.12 18.27 8.57
N THR A 148 -6.33 17.46 7.54
CA THR A 148 -5.79 17.68 6.21
C THR A 148 -6.92 17.95 5.22
N GLN A 149 -6.62 18.64 4.13
CA GLN A 149 -7.55 18.92 3.02
C GLN A 149 -7.20 18.11 1.77
N ASP A 150 -5.99 17.61 1.72
CA ASP A 150 -5.45 16.82 0.61
C ASP A 150 -4.96 15.48 1.14
N ALA A 151 -4.85 14.49 0.26
CA ALA A 151 -4.25 13.21 0.60
C ALA A 151 -2.77 13.40 0.97
N GLU A 152 -2.32 12.74 2.04
CA GLU A 152 -0.95 12.84 2.53
C GLU A 152 -0.32 11.46 2.68
N HIS A 153 0.94 11.34 2.23
CA HIS A 153 1.80 10.20 2.51
C HIS A 153 2.73 10.56 3.68
N MET A 154 2.58 9.84 4.80
CA MET A 154 3.30 10.12 6.04
C MET A 154 4.30 9.01 6.35
N GLU A 155 5.61 9.36 6.33
CA GLU A 155 6.69 8.45 6.71
C GLU A 155 7.12 8.70 8.14
N ILE A 156 7.26 7.66 8.94
CA ILE A 156 7.86 7.69 10.28
C ILE A 156 9.32 7.30 10.16
N ILE A 157 10.19 8.30 10.14
CA ILE A 157 11.64 8.07 9.97
C ILE A 157 12.24 7.45 11.23
N ALA A 158 11.81 7.88 12.41
CA ALA A 158 12.26 7.36 13.70
C ALA A 158 11.19 7.51 14.77
N GLY A 159 11.20 6.64 15.77
CA GLY A 159 10.24 6.65 16.88
C GLY A 159 9.11 5.65 16.65
N ASN A 160 7.99 5.89 17.32
CA ASN A 160 6.82 5.04 17.31
C ASN A 160 5.57 5.94 17.46
N VAL A 161 4.54 5.69 16.68
CA VAL A 161 3.29 6.44 16.71
C VAL A 161 2.09 5.50 16.55
N ASP A 162 1.04 5.72 17.35
CA ASP A 162 -0.27 5.14 17.11
C ASP A 162 -1.08 6.14 16.29
N VAL A 163 -1.51 5.73 15.11
CA VAL A 163 -2.23 6.56 14.14
C VAL A 163 -3.68 6.13 14.06
N GLU A 164 -4.57 7.08 14.15
CA GLU A 164 -6.00 6.91 13.87
C GLU A 164 -6.36 7.84 12.72
N VAL A 165 -6.70 7.27 11.57
CA VAL A 165 -7.18 8.00 10.40
C VAL A 165 -8.70 7.95 10.42
N SER A 166 -9.37 9.09 10.30
CA SER A 166 -10.83 9.27 10.31
C SER A 166 -11.52 9.57 11.64
N GLY A 167 -10.88 9.42 12.77
CA GLY A 167 -11.41 9.91 14.07
C GLY A 167 -12.58 9.15 14.66
N ASP A 168 -12.86 7.93 14.17
CA ASP A 168 -13.94 7.07 14.69
C ASP A 168 -13.46 6.03 15.73
N GLY A 169 -12.15 6.00 16.00
CA GLY A 169 -11.52 5.11 17.00
C GLY A 169 -11.51 3.62 16.60
N THR A 170 -11.94 3.29 15.39
CA THR A 170 -12.11 1.89 14.99
C THR A 170 -10.88 1.27 14.34
N ASN A 171 -9.93 2.09 13.85
CA ASN A 171 -8.73 1.64 13.17
C ASN A 171 -7.50 2.42 13.64
N SER A 172 -6.95 2.06 14.80
CA SER A 172 -5.65 2.55 15.23
C SER A 172 -4.55 1.59 14.77
N GLU A 173 -3.56 2.12 14.06
CA GLU A 173 -2.40 1.37 13.58
C GLU A 173 -1.14 1.89 14.28
N ASN A 174 -0.29 0.96 14.77
CA ASN A 174 1.01 1.29 15.35
C ASN A 174 2.09 1.30 14.27
N ILE A 175 2.68 2.47 14.01
CA ILE A 175 3.72 2.68 13.01
C ILE A 175 5.05 2.94 13.71
N GLN A 176 6.05 2.16 13.38
CA GLN A 176 7.43 2.32 13.88
C GLN A 176 8.30 2.99 12.83
N GLY A 177 9.48 3.48 13.28
CA GLY A 177 10.47 4.08 12.40
C GLY A 177 10.82 3.16 11.23
N GLY A 178 10.77 3.70 10.02
CA GLY A 178 10.84 2.97 8.75
C GLY A 178 9.48 2.56 8.18
N GLY A 179 8.37 2.85 8.87
CA GLY A 179 7.01 2.64 8.38
C GLY A 179 6.37 3.91 7.83
N TYR A 180 5.21 3.77 7.21
CA TYR A 180 4.41 4.87 6.67
C TYR A 180 2.92 4.59 6.80
N PHE A 181 2.11 5.63 6.61
CA PHE A 181 0.65 5.53 6.48
C PHE A 181 0.13 6.59 5.51
N GLU A 182 -1.05 6.34 4.98
CA GLU A 182 -1.73 7.25 4.07
C GLU A 182 -2.90 7.93 4.77
N VAL A 183 -3.05 9.21 4.53
CA VAL A 183 -4.24 9.99 4.91
C VAL A 183 -5.00 10.29 3.62
N PRO A 184 -6.25 9.84 3.46
CA PRO A 184 -7.04 9.99 2.24
C PRO A 184 -7.48 11.41 1.93
#